data_f80858e32d6ea6c7cc12ed02ff737276
#
_entry.id   f80858e32d6ea6c7cc12ed02ff737276
#
_cell.length_a   1.000
_cell.length_b   1.000
_cell.length_c   1.000
_cell.angle_alpha   90.00
_cell.angle_beta   90.00
_cell.angle_gamma   90.00
#
_symmetry.space_group_name_H-M   'P 1'
#
loop_
_entity.id
_entity.type
_entity.pdbx_description
1 polymer ?
#
loop_
_entity_poly.entity_id
_entity_poly.type
_entity_poly.pdbx_seq_one_letter_code
_entity_poly.pdbx_strand_id
1 'polypeptide(L)'
;MPANMPREIKVDKNMRELNPHGNYGFPIYLLHITLSAYPFGRLNCHWHPEIEIMLVQDGSMVYQVNQTTYHLTEGDCLFVNSNALHSASMFEGSDCHYLVATFNSNLVYGYEKSDIDTNYTFPLLNADSFPSFIFRAGTEEALLFSKYLEEIAAFYESRSSCYELHIKSRLCELWTIVFESFQQRQSSSGSGLTEIKQISRLKNALLFIHAHYTEPITLDQMAESCHTSKSEFCRIFKKTLHQTPFEYLLRYRIQKSLSLLVSDSLNITEIAQQVGFSGPSYYSEVFRKYMNCSPREYKKRLVV
;
A
#
# COMPACT_ATOMS: atom_id res chain seq x y z
N MET A 1 -0.96 -2.33 -22.97
CA MET A 1 -2.15 -1.80 -22.28
C MET A 1 -2.43 -0.42 -22.85
N PRO A 2 -3.69 0.00 -23.08
CA PRO A 2 -3.98 1.35 -23.53
C PRO A 2 -3.44 2.35 -22.50
N ALA A 3 -2.78 3.40 -22.98
CA ALA A 3 -2.01 4.37 -22.19
C ALA A 3 -2.83 5.22 -21.17
N ASN A 4 -4.13 5.01 -21.07
CA ASN A 4 -5.06 5.83 -20.25
C ASN A 4 -5.82 5.06 -19.15
N MET A 5 -5.48 3.80 -18.86
CA MET A 5 -6.09 3.14 -17.70
C MET A 5 -5.35 3.52 -16.42
N PRO A 6 -6.05 4.02 -15.40
CA PRO A 6 -5.43 4.25 -14.09
C PRO A 6 -4.87 2.93 -13.56
N ARG A 7 -3.63 2.97 -13.05
CA ARG A 7 -3.00 1.80 -12.42
C ARG A 7 -3.81 1.41 -11.18
N GLU A 8 -4.04 0.13 -10.97
CA GLU A 8 -4.73 -0.38 -9.78
C GLU A 8 -3.95 -1.53 -9.17
N ILE A 9 -3.74 -1.47 -7.86
CA ILE A 9 -3.25 -2.62 -7.11
C ILE A 9 -4.40 -3.61 -7.00
N LYS A 10 -4.24 -4.79 -7.59
CA LYS A 10 -5.21 -5.86 -7.50
C LYS A 10 -5.08 -6.58 -6.16
N VAL A 11 -6.16 -6.68 -5.42
CA VAL A 11 -6.18 -7.38 -4.13
C VAL A 11 -7.21 -8.50 -4.14
N ASP A 12 -6.94 -9.54 -3.37
CA ASP A 12 -7.91 -10.60 -3.08
C ASP A 12 -8.96 -10.14 -2.06
N LYS A 13 -9.87 -11.06 -1.71
CA LYS A 13 -10.88 -10.82 -0.67
C LYS A 13 -10.30 -10.47 0.71
N ASN A 14 -9.03 -10.76 0.95
CA ASN A 14 -8.32 -10.49 2.20
C ASN A 14 -7.46 -9.22 2.13
N MET A 15 -7.61 -8.39 1.08
CA MET A 15 -6.77 -7.23 0.76
C MET A 15 -5.29 -7.58 0.55
N ARG A 16 -4.97 -8.85 0.36
CA ARG A 16 -3.64 -9.25 -0.04
C ARG A 16 -3.45 -8.88 -1.51
N GLU A 17 -2.34 -8.25 -1.81
CA GLU A 17 -1.98 -7.95 -3.19
C GLU A 17 -1.82 -9.24 -4.01
N LEU A 18 -2.39 -9.23 -5.22
CA LEU A 18 -2.33 -10.36 -6.16
C LEU A 18 -1.24 -10.21 -7.23
N ASN A 19 -0.65 -9.02 -7.33
CA ASN A 19 0.45 -8.81 -8.27
C ASN A 19 1.68 -9.57 -7.77
N PRO A 20 2.35 -10.36 -8.62
CA PRO A 20 3.56 -11.07 -8.21
C PRO A 20 4.72 -10.09 -8.06
N HIS A 21 5.44 -10.18 -6.95
CA HIS A 21 6.66 -9.41 -6.70
C HIS A 21 7.91 -10.19 -7.10
N GLY A 22 8.17 -10.22 -8.41
CA GLY A 22 9.24 -11.02 -9.01
C GLY A 22 8.79 -12.44 -9.38
N ASN A 23 9.74 -13.33 -9.58
CA ASN A 23 9.50 -14.73 -9.91
C ASN A 23 10.11 -15.65 -8.83
N TYR A 24 9.82 -16.95 -8.91
CA TYR A 24 10.32 -17.91 -7.93
C TYR A 24 11.85 -17.95 -7.82
N GLY A 25 12.57 -17.79 -8.93
CA GLY A 25 14.04 -17.85 -8.97
C GLY A 25 14.71 -16.57 -8.42
N PHE A 26 14.02 -15.42 -8.55
CA PHE A 26 14.51 -14.13 -8.07
C PHE A 26 13.34 -13.24 -7.64
N PRO A 27 12.86 -13.41 -6.40
CA PRO A 27 11.63 -12.80 -5.89
C PRO A 27 11.84 -11.35 -5.44
N ILE A 28 12.07 -10.46 -6.39
CA ILE A 28 12.12 -9.00 -6.23
C ILE A 28 11.38 -8.34 -7.37
N TYR A 29 10.66 -7.27 -7.06
CA TYR A 29 9.99 -6.41 -8.02
C TYR A 29 10.30 -4.96 -7.71
N LEU A 30 10.62 -4.20 -8.73
CA LEU A 30 11.03 -2.81 -8.61
C LEU A 30 10.15 -1.94 -9.51
N LEU A 31 9.69 -0.82 -8.97
CA LEU A 31 8.84 0.13 -9.67
C LEU A 31 9.26 1.57 -9.39
N HIS A 32 9.19 2.41 -10.42
CA HIS A 32 9.05 3.85 -10.29
C HIS A 32 7.56 4.18 -10.28
N ILE A 33 7.08 4.78 -9.21
CA ILE A 33 5.67 5.10 -9.02
C ILE A 33 5.48 6.61 -9.06
N THR A 34 4.46 7.02 -9.81
CA THR A 34 3.89 8.36 -9.81
C THR A 34 2.50 8.27 -9.24
N LEU A 35 2.20 8.95 -8.14
CA LEU A 35 0.91 8.80 -7.44
C LEU A 35 -0.28 9.27 -8.29
N SER A 36 -0.13 10.32 -9.10
CA SER A 36 -1.19 10.80 -10.00
C SER A 36 -1.63 9.78 -11.05
N ALA A 37 -0.80 8.74 -11.33
CA ALA A 37 -1.16 7.65 -12.24
C ALA A 37 -2.16 6.66 -11.62
N TYR A 38 -2.43 6.76 -10.32
CA TYR A 38 -3.41 5.93 -9.61
C TYR A 38 -4.71 6.69 -9.37
N PRO A 39 -5.86 5.99 -9.26
CA PRO A 39 -7.14 6.63 -8.99
C PRO A 39 -7.07 7.52 -7.75
N PHE A 40 -7.51 8.77 -7.89
CA PHE A 40 -7.50 9.79 -6.81
C PHE A 40 -6.11 10.17 -6.30
N GLY A 41 -5.03 9.90 -7.04
CA GLY A 41 -3.66 10.08 -6.55
C GLY A 41 -3.37 9.21 -5.32
N ARG A 42 -3.88 7.97 -5.29
CA ARG A 42 -3.80 7.09 -4.12
C ARG A 42 -3.55 5.64 -4.48
N LEU A 43 -2.69 5.00 -3.70
CA LEU A 43 -2.65 3.54 -3.58
C LEU A 43 -3.60 3.13 -2.46
N ASN A 44 -4.51 2.22 -2.78
CA ASN A 44 -5.43 1.71 -1.78
C ASN A 44 -4.72 0.89 -0.71
N CYS A 45 -5.37 0.80 0.44
CA CYS A 45 -4.90 -0.01 1.54
C CYS A 45 -4.82 -1.49 1.12
N HIS A 46 -3.65 -2.08 1.27
CA HIS A 46 -3.34 -3.46 0.94
C HIS A 46 -2.21 -3.98 1.83
N TRP A 47 -1.92 -5.26 1.73
CA TRP A 47 -0.76 -5.89 2.35
C TRP A 47 -0.24 -7.02 1.47
N HIS A 48 1.02 -7.37 1.65
CA HIS A 48 1.68 -8.51 1.02
C HIS A 48 2.72 -9.12 1.97
N PRO A 49 3.12 -10.39 1.77
CA PRO A 49 4.09 -11.06 2.64
C PRO A 49 5.55 -10.62 2.42
N GLU A 50 5.80 -9.89 1.36
CA GLU A 50 7.12 -9.37 1.01
C GLU A 50 7.43 -8.12 1.85
N ILE A 51 8.70 -7.78 1.89
CA ILE A 51 9.23 -6.53 2.44
C ILE A 51 9.17 -5.46 1.37
N GLU A 52 8.87 -4.23 1.78
CA GLU A 52 8.93 -3.08 0.90
C GLU A 52 9.94 -2.05 1.41
N ILE A 53 10.76 -1.56 0.51
CA ILE A 53 11.69 -0.45 0.73
C ILE A 53 11.47 0.61 -0.33
N MET A 54 11.48 1.88 0.07
CA MET A 54 11.23 2.97 -0.87
C MET A 54 12.08 4.20 -0.61
N LEU A 55 12.23 5.01 -1.66
CA LEU A 55 12.88 6.32 -1.68
C LEU A 55 11.96 7.31 -2.39
N VAL A 56 11.63 8.41 -1.75
CA VAL A 56 10.97 9.54 -2.42
C VAL A 56 11.99 10.28 -3.27
N GLN A 57 11.77 10.28 -4.59
CA GLN A 57 12.67 10.90 -5.57
C GLN A 57 12.31 12.35 -5.86
N ASP A 58 11.02 12.68 -5.80
CA ASP A 58 10.51 14.04 -6.02
C ASP A 58 9.11 14.20 -5.42
N GLY A 59 8.79 15.39 -4.94
CA GLY A 59 7.50 15.73 -4.38
C GLY A 59 7.28 15.29 -2.94
N SER A 60 6.01 15.08 -2.58
CA SER A 60 5.64 14.69 -1.21
C SER A 60 4.38 13.83 -1.18
N MET A 61 4.29 12.98 -0.15
CA MET A 61 3.13 12.10 0.03
C MET A 61 2.83 11.84 1.51
N VAL A 62 1.59 11.43 1.75
CA VAL A 62 1.20 10.77 2.99
C VAL A 62 1.27 9.26 2.78
N TYR A 63 2.10 8.59 3.56
CA TYR A 63 2.22 7.14 3.57
C TYR A 63 1.75 6.58 4.91
N GLN A 64 0.83 5.65 4.87
CA GLN A 64 0.24 5.03 6.06
C GLN A 64 0.75 3.60 6.19
N VAL A 65 1.30 3.24 7.35
CA VAL A 65 1.62 1.85 7.69
C VAL A 65 0.94 1.51 9.00
N ASN A 66 -0.01 0.60 8.97
CA ASN A 66 -0.85 0.27 10.10
C ASN A 66 -1.50 1.53 10.70
N GLN A 67 -1.16 1.91 11.94
CA GLN A 67 -1.66 3.12 12.60
C GLN A 67 -0.70 4.32 12.52
N THR A 68 0.46 4.14 11.90
CA THR A 68 1.47 5.18 11.78
C THR A 68 1.32 5.91 10.45
N THR A 69 1.26 7.24 10.52
CA THR A 69 1.23 8.11 9.34
C THR A 69 2.57 8.79 9.18
N TYR A 70 3.11 8.69 7.98
CA TYR A 70 4.33 9.36 7.56
C TYR A 70 4.00 10.46 6.57
N HIS A 71 4.51 11.67 6.80
CA HIS A 71 4.66 12.68 5.77
C HIS A 71 6.06 12.52 5.20
N LEU A 72 6.13 12.01 3.97
CA LEU A 72 7.38 11.75 3.26
C LEU A 72 7.62 12.84 2.23
N THR A 73 8.86 13.28 2.14
CA THR A 73 9.35 14.28 1.20
C THR A 73 10.58 13.76 0.47
N GLU A 74 11.02 14.46 -0.55
CA GLU A 74 12.21 14.12 -1.33
C GLU A 74 13.41 13.75 -0.44
N GLY A 75 14.04 12.61 -0.75
CA GLY A 75 15.17 12.03 -0.02
C GLY A 75 14.79 11.19 1.21
N ASP A 76 13.52 11.21 1.67
CA ASP A 76 13.07 10.31 2.73
C ASP A 76 13.02 8.87 2.20
N CYS A 77 13.51 7.92 3.02
CA CYS A 77 13.42 6.49 2.75
C CYS A 77 12.51 5.81 3.79
N LEU A 78 11.78 4.80 3.38
CA LEU A 78 10.90 4.05 4.27
C LEU A 78 11.11 2.55 4.08
N PHE A 79 11.21 1.84 5.20
CA PHE A 79 11.10 0.39 5.28
C PHE A 79 9.70 0.01 5.76
N VAL A 80 9.06 -0.93 5.08
CA VAL A 80 7.77 -1.53 5.45
C VAL A 80 7.94 -3.03 5.62
N ASN A 81 7.63 -3.52 6.80
CA ASN A 81 7.80 -4.93 7.16
C ASN A 81 6.75 -5.81 6.48
N SER A 82 7.03 -7.10 6.38
CA SER A 82 6.13 -8.09 5.81
C SER A 82 4.75 -8.06 6.51
N ASN A 83 3.69 -8.30 5.74
CA ASN A 83 2.30 -8.34 6.22
C ASN A 83 1.78 -7.02 6.84
N ALA A 84 2.53 -5.93 6.82
CA ALA A 84 2.05 -4.64 7.30
C ALA A 84 1.00 -4.07 6.33
N LEU A 85 -0.12 -3.60 6.88
CA LEU A 85 -1.17 -2.95 6.10
C LEU A 85 -0.72 -1.53 5.74
N HIS A 86 -0.70 -1.19 4.45
CA HIS A 86 -0.19 0.11 4.02
C HIS A 86 -0.99 0.74 2.87
N SER A 87 -0.85 2.04 2.73
CA SER A 87 -1.47 2.85 1.66
C SER A 87 -0.70 4.15 1.46
N ALA A 88 -0.81 4.74 0.26
CA ALA A 88 -0.20 6.03 -0.05
C ALA A 88 -1.22 7.00 -0.63
N SER A 89 -1.01 8.29 -0.46
CA SER A 89 -1.80 9.34 -1.10
C SER A 89 -0.98 10.61 -1.31
N MET A 90 -1.32 11.36 -2.35
CA MET A 90 -0.80 12.70 -2.58
C MET A 90 -1.04 13.58 -1.34
N PHE A 91 -0.08 14.44 -1.03
CA PHE A 91 -0.20 15.42 0.04
C PHE A 91 -0.57 16.78 -0.53
N GLU A 92 -1.65 17.39 -0.04
CA GLU A 92 -2.15 18.72 -0.46
C GLU A 92 -2.26 18.93 -1.98
N GLY A 93 -2.52 17.84 -2.72
CA GLY A 93 -2.64 17.89 -4.19
C GLY A 93 -1.30 17.89 -4.94
N SER A 94 -0.18 17.87 -4.23
CA SER A 94 1.16 17.71 -4.82
C SER A 94 1.38 16.25 -5.26
N ASP A 95 1.92 16.05 -6.46
CA ASP A 95 2.30 14.71 -6.91
C ASP A 95 3.56 14.22 -6.20
N CYS A 96 3.79 12.92 -6.26
CA CYS A 96 4.98 12.31 -5.69
C CYS A 96 5.49 11.21 -6.62
N HIS A 97 6.80 11.26 -6.87
CA HIS A 97 7.55 10.23 -7.58
C HIS A 97 8.44 9.49 -6.59
N TYR A 98 8.33 8.19 -6.55
CA TYR A 98 9.16 7.39 -5.65
C TYR A 98 9.56 6.05 -6.28
N LEU A 99 10.74 5.61 -5.89
CA LEU A 99 11.28 4.30 -6.21
C LEU A 99 10.89 3.32 -5.11
N VAL A 100 10.38 2.16 -5.48
CA VAL A 100 10.03 1.10 -4.53
C VAL A 100 10.56 -0.24 -4.99
N ALA A 101 11.14 -1.00 -4.07
CA ALA A 101 11.49 -2.40 -4.27
C ALA A 101 10.74 -3.27 -3.26
N THR A 102 9.98 -4.24 -3.78
CA THR A 102 9.24 -5.23 -3.00
C THR A 102 9.91 -6.58 -3.20
N PHE A 103 10.33 -7.25 -2.13
CA PHE A 103 11.12 -8.48 -2.23
C PHE A 103 10.84 -9.48 -1.10
N ASN A 104 11.06 -10.76 -1.40
CA ASN A 104 10.98 -11.81 -0.39
C ASN A 104 12.26 -11.83 0.45
N SER A 105 12.09 -11.95 1.76
CA SER A 105 13.20 -11.94 2.74
C SER A 105 14.23 -13.06 2.54
N ASN A 106 13.87 -14.13 1.80
CA ASN A 106 14.83 -15.20 1.46
C ASN A 106 16.02 -14.71 0.62
N LEU A 107 15.87 -13.57 -0.08
CA LEU A 107 16.99 -12.93 -0.76
C LEU A 107 18.08 -12.46 0.22
N VAL A 108 17.70 -12.16 1.48
CA VAL A 108 18.65 -11.80 2.54
C VAL A 108 19.18 -13.04 3.22
N TYR A 109 18.31 -13.88 3.82
CA TYR A 109 18.74 -14.99 4.67
C TYR A 109 19.16 -16.27 3.91
N GLY A 110 18.74 -16.42 2.66
CA GLY A 110 19.07 -17.55 1.80
C GLY A 110 18.23 -18.80 2.06
N TYR A 111 18.36 -19.45 3.22
CA TYR A 111 17.58 -20.61 3.59
C TYR A 111 17.10 -20.54 5.06
N GLU A 112 15.97 -21.13 5.33
CA GLU A 112 15.33 -21.15 6.66
C GLU A 112 16.26 -21.74 7.73
N LYS A 113 16.21 -21.14 8.92
CA LYS A 113 17.03 -21.53 10.09
C LYS A 113 18.55 -21.38 9.88
N SER A 114 18.99 -20.63 8.87
CA SER A 114 20.38 -20.18 8.80
C SER A 114 20.70 -19.23 9.97
N ASP A 115 21.98 -19.00 10.25
CA ASP A 115 22.36 -18.01 11.26
C ASP A 115 21.87 -16.61 10.90
N ILE A 116 21.82 -16.27 9.60
CA ILE A 116 21.28 -14.99 9.12
C ILE A 116 19.78 -14.92 9.38
N ASP A 117 19.04 -16.00 9.10
CA ASP A 117 17.61 -16.06 9.38
C ASP A 117 17.35 -15.92 10.89
N THR A 118 17.95 -16.77 11.69
CA THR A 118 17.70 -16.87 13.13
C THR A 118 18.07 -15.60 13.89
N ASN A 119 19.19 -14.96 13.52
CA ASN A 119 19.74 -13.85 14.30
C ASN A 119 19.30 -12.48 13.78
N TYR A 120 18.97 -12.33 12.47
CA TYR A 120 18.79 -11.02 11.85
C TYR A 120 17.47 -10.85 11.11
N THR A 121 16.91 -11.90 10.47
CA THR A 121 15.66 -11.74 9.72
C THR A 121 14.44 -12.13 10.52
N PHE A 122 14.43 -13.31 11.10
CA PHE A 122 13.30 -13.82 11.89
C PHE A 122 12.89 -12.87 13.04
N PRO A 123 13.80 -12.32 13.86
CA PRO A 123 13.42 -11.41 14.94
C PRO A 123 12.76 -10.13 14.44
N LEU A 124 13.26 -9.55 13.35
CA LEU A 124 12.71 -8.32 12.78
C LEU A 124 11.36 -8.56 12.10
N LEU A 125 11.23 -9.62 11.28
CA LEU A 125 10.01 -9.94 10.56
C LEU A 125 8.83 -10.25 11.49
N ASN A 126 9.10 -10.84 12.65
CA ASN A 126 8.09 -11.21 13.63
C ASN A 126 7.91 -10.15 14.73
N ALA A 127 8.55 -9.00 14.60
CA ALA A 127 8.39 -7.89 15.56
C ALA A 127 7.16 -7.06 15.21
N ASP A 128 6.04 -7.36 15.86
CA ASP A 128 4.79 -6.58 15.71
C ASP A 128 4.96 -5.09 16.07
N SER A 129 5.96 -4.76 16.87
CA SER A 129 6.32 -3.39 17.26
C SER A 129 7.12 -2.64 16.20
N PHE A 130 7.54 -3.32 15.11
CA PHE A 130 8.36 -2.75 14.05
C PHE A 130 7.73 -2.97 12.65
N PRO A 131 6.52 -2.46 12.41
CA PRO A 131 5.86 -2.60 11.11
C PRO A 131 6.49 -1.75 10.01
N SER A 132 7.22 -0.69 10.39
CA SER A 132 7.90 0.22 9.47
C SER A 132 8.90 1.11 10.19
N PHE A 133 9.85 1.66 9.41
CA PHE A 133 10.83 2.61 9.92
C PHE A 133 11.19 3.63 8.84
N ILE A 134 11.22 4.91 9.22
CA ILE A 134 11.59 6.02 8.33
C ILE A 134 13.04 6.44 8.57
N PHE A 135 13.77 6.62 7.47
CA PHE A 135 15.08 7.24 7.43
C PHE A 135 14.91 8.62 6.80
N ARG A 136 15.11 9.67 7.59
CA ARG A 136 14.88 11.04 7.17
C ARG A 136 15.99 11.56 6.27
N ALA A 137 15.62 12.27 5.22
CA ALA A 137 16.53 12.94 4.30
C ALA A 137 17.63 13.72 5.06
N GLY A 138 18.87 13.59 4.58
CA GLY A 138 20.03 14.26 5.18
C GLY A 138 20.70 13.51 6.33
N THR A 139 20.14 12.40 6.82
CA THR A 139 20.86 11.50 7.75
C THR A 139 21.82 10.58 6.99
N GLU A 140 22.86 10.11 7.66
CA GLU A 140 23.85 9.19 7.06
C GLU A 140 23.17 7.89 6.62
N GLU A 141 22.26 7.37 7.43
CA GLU A 141 21.51 6.16 7.13
C GLU A 141 20.62 6.34 5.89
N ALA A 142 19.94 7.49 5.76
CA ALA A 142 19.11 7.77 4.58
C ALA A 142 19.95 7.91 3.30
N LEU A 143 21.13 8.51 3.39
CA LEU A 143 22.06 8.64 2.26
C LEU A 143 22.58 7.28 1.79
N LEU A 144 22.93 6.39 2.72
CA LEU A 144 23.33 5.02 2.38
C LEU A 144 22.17 4.19 1.85
N PHE A 145 21.00 4.34 2.47
CA PHE A 145 19.79 3.62 2.06
C PHE A 145 19.38 4.01 0.63
N SER A 146 19.31 5.31 0.32
CA SER A 146 18.97 5.80 -1.01
C SER A 146 19.98 5.33 -2.06
N LYS A 147 21.28 5.45 -1.76
CA LYS A 147 22.35 4.98 -2.65
C LYS A 147 22.19 3.49 -3.00
N TYR A 148 21.99 2.63 -1.99
CA TYR A 148 21.86 1.19 -2.24
C TYR A 148 20.58 0.85 -3.01
N LEU A 149 19.47 1.55 -2.73
CA LEU A 149 18.22 1.33 -3.46
C LEU A 149 18.33 1.78 -4.93
N GLU A 150 18.99 2.90 -5.20
CA GLU A 150 19.26 3.37 -6.56
C GLU A 150 20.20 2.41 -7.32
N GLU A 151 21.24 1.88 -6.66
CA GLU A 151 22.11 0.86 -7.25
C GLU A 151 21.34 -0.43 -7.56
N ILE A 152 20.41 -0.87 -6.68
CA ILE A 152 19.51 -1.99 -6.94
C ILE A 152 18.66 -1.71 -8.19
N ALA A 153 18.11 -0.50 -8.32
CA ALA A 153 17.32 -0.10 -9.50
C ALA A 153 18.16 -0.18 -10.78
N ALA A 154 19.34 0.40 -10.76
CA ALA A 154 20.24 0.38 -11.92
C ALA A 154 20.62 -1.04 -12.36
N PHE A 155 20.94 -1.94 -11.43
CA PHE A 155 21.21 -3.34 -11.72
C PHE A 155 19.96 -4.07 -12.24
N TYR A 156 18.79 -3.83 -11.61
CA TYR A 156 17.54 -4.45 -11.99
C TYR A 156 17.10 -4.06 -13.41
N GLU A 157 17.30 -2.81 -13.82
CA GLU A 157 16.94 -2.30 -15.14
C GLU A 157 17.93 -2.71 -16.21
N SER A 158 19.24 -2.61 -15.93
CA SER A 158 20.28 -2.92 -16.92
C SER A 158 20.44 -4.41 -17.21
N ARG A 159 20.04 -5.28 -16.26
CA ARG A 159 20.25 -6.74 -16.36
C ARG A 159 21.69 -7.09 -16.70
N SER A 160 22.64 -6.30 -16.22
CA SER A 160 24.08 -6.53 -16.44
C SER A 160 24.53 -7.89 -15.90
N SER A 161 25.75 -8.30 -16.28
CA SER A 161 26.30 -9.57 -15.78
C SER A 161 26.31 -9.61 -14.26
N CYS A 162 25.82 -10.71 -13.66
CA CYS A 162 25.75 -10.92 -12.20
C CYS A 162 24.83 -9.94 -11.47
N TYR A 163 23.86 -9.31 -12.16
CA TYR A 163 22.96 -8.31 -11.55
C TYR A 163 22.22 -8.85 -10.31
N GLU A 164 21.85 -10.13 -10.29
CA GLU A 164 21.21 -10.76 -9.13
C GLU A 164 22.12 -10.77 -7.90
N LEU A 165 23.41 -11.02 -8.08
CA LEU A 165 24.40 -11.01 -6.99
C LEU A 165 24.63 -9.58 -6.49
N HIS A 166 24.71 -8.61 -7.39
CA HIS A 166 24.83 -7.20 -7.02
C HIS A 166 23.60 -6.73 -6.23
N ILE A 167 22.39 -7.04 -6.71
CA ILE A 167 21.15 -6.72 -5.99
C ILE A 167 21.13 -7.38 -4.60
N LYS A 168 21.44 -8.67 -4.52
CA LYS A 168 21.50 -9.38 -3.24
C LYS A 168 22.49 -8.74 -2.27
N SER A 169 23.67 -8.38 -2.74
CA SER A 169 24.67 -7.68 -1.92
C SER A 169 24.12 -6.37 -1.36
N ARG A 170 23.48 -5.54 -2.18
CA ARG A 170 22.88 -4.29 -1.73
C ARG A 170 21.69 -4.48 -0.78
N LEU A 171 20.88 -5.51 -1.00
CA LEU A 171 19.81 -5.87 -0.05
C LEU A 171 20.36 -6.27 1.32
N CYS A 172 21.50 -6.98 1.37
CA CYS A 172 22.15 -7.31 2.64
C CYS A 172 22.68 -6.06 3.36
N GLU A 173 23.29 -5.09 2.63
CA GLU A 173 23.72 -3.81 3.20
C GLU A 173 22.53 -3.00 3.74
N LEU A 174 21.43 -2.90 2.96
CA LEU A 174 20.19 -2.26 3.42
C LEU A 174 19.62 -2.94 4.66
N TRP A 175 19.69 -4.28 4.71
CA TRP A 175 19.22 -5.03 5.87
C TRP A 175 19.98 -4.70 7.13
N THR A 176 21.30 -4.47 7.07
CA THR A 176 22.09 -4.08 8.25
C THR A 176 21.60 -2.74 8.81
N ILE A 177 21.37 -1.74 7.94
CA ILE A 177 20.86 -0.42 8.36
C ILE A 177 19.50 -0.57 9.06
N VAL A 178 18.57 -1.34 8.47
CA VAL A 178 17.25 -1.57 9.05
C VAL A 178 17.34 -2.33 10.37
N PHE A 179 18.17 -3.36 10.45
CA PHE A 179 18.31 -4.19 11.65
C PHE A 179 18.95 -3.42 12.82
N GLU A 180 19.94 -2.59 12.59
CA GLU A 180 20.52 -1.71 13.60
C GLU A 180 19.48 -0.72 14.15
N SER A 181 18.67 -0.11 13.29
CA SER A 181 17.55 0.74 13.69
C SER A 181 16.49 -0.01 14.51
N PHE A 182 16.22 -1.27 14.16
CA PHE A 182 15.35 -2.17 14.91
C PHE A 182 15.88 -2.43 16.32
N GLN A 183 17.17 -2.77 16.47
CA GLN A 183 17.79 -3.00 17.77
C GLN A 183 17.74 -1.77 18.68
N GLN A 184 18.04 -0.58 18.15
CA GLN A 184 17.96 0.69 18.88
C GLN A 184 16.55 0.94 19.40
N ARG A 185 15.51 0.67 18.58
CA ARG A 185 14.12 0.87 18.96
C ARG A 185 13.64 -0.14 20.00
N GLN A 186 14.07 -1.40 19.94
CA GLN A 186 13.75 -2.41 20.96
C GLN A 186 14.22 -2.02 22.35
N SER A 187 15.36 -1.37 22.45
CA SER A 187 15.93 -0.90 23.72
C SER A 187 15.09 0.22 24.37
N SER A 188 14.16 0.84 23.63
CA SER A 188 13.40 2.02 24.06
C SER A 188 11.88 1.79 24.22
N SER A 189 11.30 0.62 23.92
CA SER A 189 9.84 0.46 23.82
C SER A 189 9.26 -0.69 24.62
N GLY A 190 8.27 -0.36 25.45
CA GLY A 190 7.32 -1.30 26.08
C GLY A 190 5.88 -0.89 25.77
N SER A 191 5.28 -1.36 24.66
CA SER A 191 3.82 -1.51 24.51
C SER A 191 3.43 -1.80 23.03
N GLY A 192 2.93 -3.01 22.74
CA GLY A 192 2.48 -3.37 21.37
C GLY A 192 1.15 -4.13 21.30
N LEU A 193 0.69 -4.78 22.36
CA LEU A 193 -0.45 -5.72 22.31
C LEU A 193 -1.80 -5.09 21.92
N THR A 194 -2.04 -3.82 22.26
CA THR A 194 -3.30 -3.13 21.96
C THR A 194 -3.38 -2.71 20.48
N GLU A 195 -2.26 -2.32 19.89
CA GLU A 195 -2.17 -1.93 18.46
C GLU A 195 -2.41 -3.11 17.54
N ILE A 196 -1.81 -4.26 17.83
CA ILE A 196 -1.96 -5.50 17.05
C ILE A 196 -3.43 -5.90 16.94
N LYS A 197 -4.16 -5.89 18.07
CA LYS A 197 -5.60 -6.17 18.10
C LYS A 197 -6.40 -5.18 17.25
N GLN A 198 -6.05 -3.90 17.27
CA GLN A 198 -6.74 -2.87 16.49
C GLN A 198 -6.51 -3.04 14.99
N ILE A 199 -5.29 -3.39 14.55
CA ILE A 199 -4.94 -3.64 13.15
C ILE A 199 -5.69 -4.88 12.63
N SER A 200 -5.70 -5.98 13.39
CA SER A 200 -6.46 -7.19 13.04
C SER A 200 -7.96 -6.89 12.89
N ARG A 201 -8.54 -6.12 13.78
CA ARG A 201 -9.94 -5.66 13.70
C ARG A 201 -10.19 -4.83 12.45
N LEU A 202 -9.28 -3.90 12.14
CA LEU A 202 -9.41 -3.08 10.94
C LEU A 202 -9.35 -3.95 9.66
N LYS A 203 -8.40 -4.88 9.58
CA LYS A 203 -8.32 -5.85 8.47
C LYS A 203 -9.66 -6.57 8.27
N ASN A 204 -10.25 -7.11 9.35
CA ASN A 204 -11.55 -7.79 9.27
C ASN A 204 -12.67 -6.88 8.74
N ALA A 205 -12.72 -5.62 9.20
CA ALA A 205 -13.71 -4.65 8.71
C ALA A 205 -13.53 -4.31 7.23
N LEU A 206 -12.29 -4.12 6.77
CA LEU A 206 -12.00 -3.87 5.35
C LEU A 206 -12.34 -5.09 4.50
N LEU A 207 -12.05 -6.31 4.99
CA LEU A 207 -12.46 -7.55 4.36
C LEU A 207 -13.98 -7.62 4.18
N PHE A 208 -14.73 -7.29 5.22
CA PHE A 208 -16.18 -7.27 5.16
C PHE A 208 -16.68 -6.27 4.12
N ILE A 209 -16.16 -5.04 4.12
CA ILE A 209 -16.51 -4.00 3.14
C ILE A 209 -16.21 -4.49 1.70
N HIS A 210 -15.03 -5.07 1.46
CA HIS A 210 -14.65 -5.56 0.14
C HIS A 210 -15.48 -6.75 -0.34
N ALA A 211 -15.94 -7.62 0.57
CA ALA A 211 -16.80 -8.75 0.22
C ALA A 211 -18.24 -8.33 -0.11
N HIS A 212 -18.74 -7.26 0.54
CA HIS A 212 -20.14 -6.87 0.49
C HIS A 212 -20.40 -5.48 -0.14
N TYR A 213 -19.39 -4.84 -0.76
CA TYR A 213 -19.53 -3.47 -1.28
C TYR A 213 -20.69 -3.26 -2.26
N THR A 214 -21.12 -4.31 -2.95
CA THR A 214 -22.25 -4.25 -3.88
C THR A 214 -23.62 -4.24 -3.19
N GLU A 215 -23.66 -4.55 -1.89
CA GLU A 215 -24.86 -4.66 -1.08
C GLU A 215 -25.09 -3.40 -0.22
N PRO A 216 -26.29 -3.17 0.29
CA PRO A 216 -26.52 -2.17 1.33
C PRO A 216 -25.80 -2.58 2.63
N ILE A 217 -24.75 -1.88 3.00
CA ILE A 217 -23.98 -2.13 4.23
C ILE A 217 -24.31 -1.07 5.26
N THR A 218 -24.58 -1.49 6.50
CA THR A 218 -24.78 -0.62 7.65
C THR A 218 -23.53 -0.47 8.50
N LEU A 219 -23.45 0.59 9.29
CA LEU A 219 -22.35 0.79 10.24
C LEU A 219 -22.32 -0.33 11.31
N ASP A 220 -23.47 -0.87 11.69
CA ASP A 220 -23.59 -1.99 12.63
C ASP A 220 -22.88 -3.21 12.08
N GLN A 221 -23.19 -3.62 10.85
CA GLN A 221 -22.59 -4.76 10.19
C GLN A 221 -21.06 -4.60 10.06
N MET A 222 -20.59 -3.40 9.73
CA MET A 222 -19.14 -3.13 9.66
C MET A 222 -18.47 -3.28 11.04
N ALA A 223 -19.09 -2.75 12.12
CA ALA A 223 -18.56 -2.84 13.47
C ALA A 223 -18.60 -4.29 14.01
N GLU A 224 -19.67 -5.02 13.75
CA GLU A 224 -19.83 -6.43 14.12
C GLU A 224 -18.79 -7.32 13.45
N SER A 225 -18.44 -7.07 12.16
CA SER A 225 -17.44 -7.84 11.43
C SER A 225 -16.05 -7.84 12.07
N CYS A 226 -15.77 -6.87 12.92
CA CYS A 226 -14.52 -6.75 13.66
C CYS A 226 -14.70 -6.82 15.19
N HIS A 227 -15.88 -7.28 15.67
CA HIS A 227 -16.19 -7.46 17.09
C HIS A 227 -15.93 -6.21 17.94
N THR A 228 -16.41 -5.03 17.48
CA THR A 228 -16.27 -3.76 18.18
C THR A 228 -17.59 -3.00 18.24
N SER A 229 -17.68 -2.01 19.14
CA SER A 229 -18.77 -1.05 19.09
C SER A 229 -18.62 -0.09 17.91
N LYS A 230 -19.73 0.48 17.42
CA LYS A 230 -19.72 1.51 16.35
C LYS A 230 -18.77 2.67 16.66
N SER A 231 -18.78 3.15 17.88
CA SER A 231 -17.93 4.27 18.31
C SER A 231 -16.45 3.93 18.22
N GLU A 232 -16.06 2.78 18.75
CA GLU A 232 -14.69 2.30 18.70
C GLU A 232 -14.25 1.99 17.27
N PHE A 233 -15.13 1.37 16.48
CA PHE A 233 -14.90 1.11 15.05
C PHE A 233 -14.63 2.41 14.28
N CYS A 234 -15.50 3.41 14.37
CA CYS A 234 -15.30 4.69 13.71
C CYS A 234 -14.00 5.37 14.15
N ARG A 235 -13.66 5.27 15.45
CA ARG A 235 -12.43 5.85 16.01
C ARG A 235 -11.19 5.17 15.43
N ILE A 236 -11.15 3.84 15.42
CA ILE A 236 -10.04 3.05 14.83
C ILE A 236 -9.93 3.36 13.34
N PHE A 237 -11.05 3.30 12.61
CA PHE A 237 -11.09 3.50 11.17
C PHE A 237 -10.59 4.89 10.77
N LYS A 238 -11.07 5.95 11.46
CA LYS A 238 -10.64 7.33 11.22
C LYS A 238 -9.17 7.56 11.63
N LYS A 239 -8.73 6.96 12.74
CA LYS A 239 -7.32 7.05 13.20
C LYS A 239 -6.37 6.42 12.20
N THR A 240 -6.75 5.26 11.61
CA THR A 240 -5.85 4.47 10.77
C THR A 240 -5.95 4.82 9.28
N LEU A 241 -7.13 5.16 8.78
CA LEU A 241 -7.35 5.42 7.34
C LEU A 241 -7.67 6.89 7.03
N HIS A 242 -7.69 7.76 8.03
CA HIS A 242 -8.00 9.20 7.92
C HIS A 242 -9.31 9.53 7.17
N GLN A 243 -10.27 8.59 7.20
CA GLN A 243 -11.57 8.70 6.55
C GLN A 243 -12.60 7.91 7.33
N THR A 244 -13.88 8.22 7.13
CA THR A 244 -14.95 7.44 7.72
C THR A 244 -15.17 6.11 6.98
N PRO A 245 -15.79 5.09 7.62
CA PRO A 245 -16.13 3.83 6.95
C PRO A 245 -16.96 4.00 5.68
N PHE A 246 -17.93 4.93 5.69
CA PHE A 246 -18.77 5.20 4.51
C PHE A 246 -18.02 5.95 3.41
N GLU A 247 -17.13 6.88 3.75
CA GLU A 247 -16.28 7.53 2.72
C GLU A 247 -15.38 6.50 2.05
N TYR A 248 -14.83 5.55 2.81
CA TYR A 248 -14.06 4.44 2.25
C TYR A 248 -14.91 3.58 1.31
N LEU A 249 -16.11 3.14 1.76
CA LEU A 249 -17.03 2.34 0.96
C LEU A 249 -17.40 3.03 -0.36
N LEU A 250 -17.81 4.31 -0.30
CA LEU A 250 -18.20 5.07 -1.49
C LEU A 250 -17.03 5.21 -2.46
N ARG A 251 -15.85 5.54 -1.98
CA ARG A 251 -14.64 5.62 -2.80
C ARG A 251 -14.30 4.28 -3.44
N TYR A 252 -14.37 3.19 -2.68
CA TYR A 252 -14.14 1.84 -3.19
C TYR A 252 -15.12 1.47 -4.30
N ARG A 253 -16.41 1.77 -4.13
CA ARG A 253 -17.45 1.59 -5.17
C ARG A 253 -17.12 2.38 -6.44
N ILE A 254 -16.75 3.66 -6.31
CA ILE A 254 -16.34 4.48 -7.46
C ILE A 254 -15.14 3.85 -8.17
N GLN A 255 -14.13 3.44 -7.41
CA GLN A 255 -12.96 2.79 -8.00
C GLN A 255 -13.35 1.52 -8.78
N LYS A 256 -14.18 0.65 -8.20
CA LYS A 256 -14.66 -0.55 -8.92
C LYS A 256 -15.48 -0.22 -10.16
N SER A 257 -16.16 0.91 -10.20
CA SER A 257 -16.89 1.36 -11.38
C SER A 257 -15.99 1.80 -12.55
N LEU A 258 -14.72 2.17 -12.29
CA LEU A 258 -13.82 2.65 -13.36
C LEU A 258 -13.56 1.57 -14.41
N SER A 259 -13.33 0.32 -14.01
CA SER A 259 -13.14 -0.81 -14.92
C SER A 259 -14.40 -1.13 -15.73
N LEU A 260 -15.59 -0.94 -15.15
CA LEU A 260 -16.87 -1.16 -15.83
C LEU A 260 -17.16 -0.05 -16.84
N LEU A 261 -16.70 1.17 -16.59
CA LEU A 261 -16.83 2.31 -17.53
C LEU A 261 -15.99 2.13 -18.81
N VAL A 262 -14.92 1.35 -18.75
CA VAL A 262 -14.08 1.01 -19.93
C VAL A 262 -14.82 0.04 -20.85
N SER A 263 -15.68 -0.82 -20.31
CA SER A 263 -16.49 -1.75 -21.08
C SER A 263 -17.69 -1.02 -21.71
N ASP A 264 -17.84 -1.15 -23.04
CA ASP A 264 -18.99 -0.57 -23.75
C ASP A 264 -20.32 -1.32 -23.53
N SER A 265 -20.28 -2.44 -22.81
CA SER A 265 -21.43 -3.34 -22.61
C SER A 265 -22.46 -2.83 -21.60
N LEU A 266 -22.10 -1.87 -20.74
CA LEU A 266 -22.94 -1.41 -19.62
C LEU A 266 -23.28 0.07 -19.73
N ASN A 267 -24.54 0.41 -19.41
CA ASN A 267 -24.95 1.80 -19.23
C ASN A 267 -24.68 2.30 -17.79
N ILE A 268 -24.78 3.63 -17.60
CA ILE A 268 -24.46 4.25 -16.30
C ILE A 268 -25.37 3.75 -15.16
N THR A 269 -26.60 3.40 -15.45
CA THR A 269 -27.56 2.88 -14.46
C THR A 269 -27.17 1.47 -14.01
N GLU A 270 -26.82 0.61 -14.95
CA GLU A 270 -26.35 -0.75 -14.69
C GLU A 270 -25.03 -0.74 -13.89
N ILE A 271 -24.10 0.14 -14.27
CA ILE A 271 -22.83 0.28 -13.54
C ILE A 271 -23.12 0.72 -12.09
N ALA A 272 -23.97 1.73 -11.87
CA ALA A 272 -24.33 2.19 -10.54
C ALA A 272 -24.88 1.05 -9.67
N GLN A 273 -25.77 0.23 -10.21
CA GLN A 273 -26.35 -0.93 -9.52
C GLN A 273 -25.29 -2.01 -9.21
N GLN A 274 -24.45 -2.34 -10.18
CA GLN A 274 -23.42 -3.38 -10.01
C GLN A 274 -22.39 -3.03 -8.93
N VAL A 275 -22.12 -1.74 -8.72
CA VAL A 275 -21.21 -1.29 -7.67
C VAL A 275 -21.90 -0.88 -6.38
N GLY A 276 -23.20 -1.17 -6.24
CA GLY A 276 -23.96 -1.04 -4.98
C GLY A 276 -24.49 0.36 -4.66
N PHE A 277 -24.63 1.26 -5.65
CA PHE A 277 -25.34 2.52 -5.45
C PHE A 277 -26.86 2.32 -5.57
N SER A 278 -27.61 3.06 -4.76
CA SER A 278 -29.08 3.03 -4.78
C SER A 278 -29.70 3.60 -6.07
N GLY A 279 -28.93 4.33 -6.87
CA GLY A 279 -29.38 4.87 -8.14
C GLY A 279 -28.31 5.68 -8.87
N PRO A 280 -28.52 5.94 -10.19
CA PRO A 280 -27.54 6.59 -11.06
C PRO A 280 -27.29 8.06 -10.71
N SER A 281 -28.26 8.75 -10.12
CA SER A 281 -28.11 10.15 -9.71
C SER A 281 -27.12 10.28 -8.56
N TYR A 282 -27.27 9.48 -7.51
CA TYR A 282 -26.35 9.45 -6.36
C TYR A 282 -24.96 8.94 -6.78
N TYR A 283 -24.89 7.91 -7.61
CA TYR A 283 -23.63 7.47 -8.21
C TYR A 283 -22.91 8.60 -8.94
N SER A 284 -23.62 9.35 -9.81
CA SER A 284 -23.03 10.44 -10.59
C SER A 284 -22.56 11.61 -9.72
N GLU A 285 -23.30 11.92 -8.65
CA GLU A 285 -22.90 12.92 -7.65
C GLU A 285 -21.60 12.53 -6.94
N VAL A 286 -21.57 11.31 -6.40
CA VAL A 286 -20.39 10.77 -5.69
C VAL A 286 -19.20 10.63 -6.65
N PHE A 287 -19.43 10.17 -7.87
CA PHE A 287 -18.40 10.06 -8.90
C PHE A 287 -17.77 11.43 -9.19
N ARG A 288 -18.60 12.47 -9.38
CA ARG A 288 -18.11 13.84 -9.62
C ARG A 288 -17.31 14.37 -8.44
N LYS A 289 -17.72 14.07 -7.20
CA LYS A 289 -16.99 14.45 -5.98
C LYS A 289 -15.55 13.90 -5.97
N TYR A 290 -15.36 12.65 -6.43
CA TYR A 290 -14.06 11.98 -6.38
C TYR A 290 -13.23 12.14 -7.66
N MET A 291 -13.89 12.22 -8.84
CA MET A 291 -13.21 12.22 -10.15
C MET A 291 -13.17 13.58 -10.83
N ASN A 292 -13.78 14.62 -10.23
CA ASN A 292 -13.92 15.98 -10.81
C ASN A 292 -14.55 16.00 -12.21
N CYS A 293 -15.26 14.95 -12.60
CA CYS A 293 -16.03 14.87 -13.85
C CYS A 293 -17.19 13.89 -13.69
N SER A 294 -18.16 13.93 -14.61
CA SER A 294 -19.25 12.93 -14.60
C SER A 294 -18.79 11.57 -15.13
N PRO A 295 -19.49 10.45 -14.80
CA PRO A 295 -19.18 9.13 -15.35
C PRO A 295 -19.22 9.09 -16.89
N ARG A 296 -20.14 9.86 -17.51
CA ARG A 296 -20.25 9.98 -18.97
C ARG A 296 -19.06 10.71 -19.59
N GLU A 297 -18.60 11.80 -18.98
CA GLU A 297 -17.40 12.52 -19.42
C GLU A 297 -16.15 11.66 -19.26
N TYR A 298 -16.04 10.92 -18.15
CA TYR A 298 -14.94 9.99 -17.93
C TYR A 298 -14.90 8.91 -19.02
N LYS A 299 -16.04 8.25 -19.30
CA LYS A 299 -16.16 7.24 -20.37
C LYS A 299 -15.75 7.78 -21.74
N LYS A 300 -16.16 9.01 -22.08
CA LYS A 300 -15.78 9.66 -23.35
C LYS A 300 -14.26 9.88 -23.47
N ARG A 301 -13.56 10.20 -22.39
CA ARG A 301 -12.09 10.40 -22.38
C ARG A 301 -11.31 9.10 -22.57
N LEU A 302 -11.90 7.94 -22.27
CA LEU A 302 -11.28 6.63 -22.43
C LEU A 302 -11.38 6.08 -23.87
N VAL A 303 -12.30 6.59 -24.68
CA VAL A 303 -12.59 6.12 -26.05
C VAL A 303 -11.80 6.94 -27.09
N VAL A 304 -11.04 7.95 -26.69
CA VAL A 304 -10.13 8.73 -27.53
C VAL A 304 -8.71 8.20 -27.32
#